data_fd57076e4b5e56a5d43f474a46f3c651
#
_entry.id   fd57076e4b5e56a5d43f474a46f3c651
#
_cell.length_a   1.000
_cell.length_b   1.000
_cell.length_c   1.000
_cell.angle_alpha   90.00
_cell.angle_beta   90.00
_cell.angle_gamma   90.00
#
_symmetry.space_group_name_H-M   'P 1'
#
loop_
_entity.id
_entity.type
_entity.pdbx_description
1 polymer ?
#
loop_
_entity_poly.entity_id
_entity_poly.type
_entity_poly.pdbx_seq_one_letter_code
_entity_poly.pdbx_strand_id
1 'polypeptide(L)'
;MRPTSFDFFTLVNVFLFLIMCYVVYYDRFISYRGAANIHEFFIYASVIITIITISWYKFRYLNVKASLLILIEIGILMHFSGAFVEVDGHRLYDSRFFDIRFDKFVHFINAFIASYITIYIFLKRGFENSRFMLLVVLMSVLGLGGVVEVLEFIVTLTVEHNGVGAYNNNMLDLSSNFLGALFAVLLYEYLLKSYIFQEEQQK
;
A
#
# COMPACT_ATOMS: atom_id res chain seq x y z
N MET A 1 27.10 8.80 -8.45
CA MET A 1 26.48 8.17 -7.27
C MET A 1 26.31 6.69 -7.57
N ARG A 2 26.56 5.80 -6.61
CA ARG A 2 26.28 4.37 -6.80
C ARG A 2 24.77 4.13 -6.68
N PRO A 3 24.17 3.26 -7.51
CA PRO A 3 22.77 2.93 -7.41
C PRO A 3 22.46 2.27 -6.05
N THR A 4 21.34 2.59 -5.46
CA THR A 4 20.87 2.05 -4.18
C THR A 4 19.81 0.96 -4.43
N SER A 5 19.53 0.14 -3.40
CA SER A 5 18.41 -0.82 -3.47
C SER A 5 17.08 -0.13 -3.75
N PHE A 6 16.92 1.11 -3.31
CA PHE A 6 15.72 1.91 -3.56
C PHE A 6 15.60 2.36 -5.02
N ASP A 7 16.74 2.66 -5.69
CA ASP A 7 16.73 2.99 -7.12
C ASP A 7 16.26 1.79 -7.94
N PHE A 8 16.76 0.59 -7.60
CA PHE A 8 16.34 -0.65 -8.27
C PHE A 8 14.87 -0.97 -8.02
N PHE A 9 14.41 -0.88 -6.76
CA PHE A 9 13.00 -1.06 -6.39
C PHE A 9 12.09 -0.12 -7.19
N THR A 10 12.45 1.17 -7.27
CA THR A 10 11.67 2.15 -8.03
C THR A 10 11.62 1.82 -9.52
N LEU A 11 12.76 1.42 -10.11
CA LEU A 11 12.81 1.03 -11.51
C LEU A 11 11.90 -0.17 -11.81
N VAL A 12 11.92 -1.19 -10.95
CA VAL A 12 11.04 -2.36 -11.07
C VAL A 12 9.58 -1.95 -11.02
N ASN A 13 9.19 -1.10 -10.07
CA ASN A 13 7.81 -0.64 -9.93
C ASN A 13 7.34 0.22 -11.10
N VAL A 14 8.19 1.10 -11.64
CA VAL A 14 7.87 1.85 -12.86
C VAL A 14 7.65 0.90 -14.03
N PHE A 15 8.53 -0.09 -14.19
CA PHE A 15 8.41 -1.07 -15.27
C PHE A 15 7.15 -1.93 -15.14
N LEU A 16 6.85 -2.44 -13.95
CA LEU A 16 5.62 -3.17 -13.67
C LEU A 16 4.39 -2.31 -13.95
N PHE A 17 4.38 -1.06 -13.49
CA PHE A 17 3.28 -0.15 -13.75
C PHE A 17 3.06 0.08 -15.26
N LEU A 18 4.12 0.29 -16.04
CA LEU A 18 4.00 0.48 -17.50
C LEU A 18 3.47 -0.78 -18.20
N ILE A 19 3.95 -1.97 -17.79
CA ILE A 19 3.41 -3.24 -18.30
C ILE A 19 1.93 -3.35 -17.96
N MET A 20 1.54 -3.05 -16.73
CA MET A 20 0.14 -3.12 -16.31
C MET A 20 -0.73 -2.10 -17.06
N CYS A 21 -0.22 -0.90 -17.31
CA CYS A 21 -0.91 0.07 -18.16
C CYS A 21 -1.20 -0.48 -19.55
N TYR A 22 -0.21 -1.16 -20.14
CA TYR A 22 -0.34 -1.70 -21.50
C TYR A 22 -1.21 -2.97 -21.56
N VAL A 23 -1.02 -3.92 -20.63
CA VAL A 23 -1.65 -5.25 -20.71
C VAL A 23 -3.07 -5.27 -20.14
N VAL A 24 -3.36 -4.42 -19.16
CA VAL A 24 -4.62 -4.53 -18.39
C VAL A 24 -5.37 -3.21 -18.32
N TYR A 25 -4.72 -2.14 -17.86
CA TYR A 25 -5.41 -0.89 -17.55
C TYR A 25 -6.01 -0.22 -18.77
N TYR A 26 -5.32 -0.26 -19.90
CA TYR A 26 -5.79 0.38 -21.13
C TYR A 26 -7.12 -0.21 -21.58
N ASP A 27 -7.18 -1.52 -21.80
CA ASP A 27 -8.41 -2.18 -22.27
C ASP A 27 -9.54 -2.06 -21.26
N ARG A 28 -9.22 -2.17 -19.97
CA ARG A 28 -10.18 -2.01 -18.90
C ARG A 28 -10.73 -0.58 -18.84
N PHE A 29 -9.86 0.43 -18.97
CA PHE A 29 -10.29 1.82 -19.02
C PHE A 29 -11.24 2.07 -20.18
N ILE A 30 -10.89 1.60 -21.39
CA ILE A 30 -11.75 1.71 -22.58
C ILE A 30 -13.11 1.04 -22.35
N SER A 31 -13.15 -0.14 -21.72
CA SER A 31 -14.38 -0.86 -21.47
C SER A 31 -15.32 -0.14 -20.48
N TYR A 32 -14.77 0.56 -19.48
CA TYR A 32 -15.56 1.28 -18.47
C TYR A 32 -15.89 2.73 -18.84
N ARG A 33 -14.93 3.46 -19.44
CA ARG A 33 -15.03 4.91 -19.69
C ARG A 33 -15.24 5.26 -21.17
N GLY A 34 -15.03 4.30 -22.07
CA GLY A 34 -15.09 4.50 -23.50
C GLY A 34 -13.84 5.18 -24.07
N ALA A 35 -13.59 4.93 -25.38
CA ALA A 35 -12.41 5.43 -26.07
C ALA A 35 -12.35 6.98 -26.15
N ALA A 36 -13.50 7.66 -26.11
CA ALA A 36 -13.55 9.13 -26.13
C ALA A 36 -12.83 9.77 -24.92
N ASN A 37 -12.74 9.07 -23.79
CA ASN A 37 -12.15 9.57 -22.56
C ASN A 37 -10.69 9.12 -22.35
N ILE A 38 -10.02 8.62 -23.37
CA ILE A 38 -8.66 8.07 -23.26
C ILE A 38 -7.64 9.06 -22.68
N HIS A 39 -7.86 10.36 -22.81
CA HIS A 39 -7.04 11.39 -22.21
C HIS A 39 -7.02 11.29 -20.66
N GLU A 40 -8.10 10.88 -20.01
CA GLU A 40 -8.16 10.66 -18.56
C GLU A 40 -7.20 9.53 -18.13
N PHE A 41 -7.09 8.46 -18.95
CA PHE A 41 -6.15 7.37 -18.68
C PHE A 41 -4.71 7.87 -18.60
N PHE A 42 -4.30 8.72 -19.56
CA PHE A 42 -2.95 9.28 -19.55
C PHE A 42 -2.72 10.26 -18.40
N ILE A 43 -3.75 11.00 -17.98
CA ILE A 43 -3.68 11.86 -16.78
C ILE A 43 -3.44 11.00 -15.55
N TYR A 44 -4.24 9.95 -15.32
CA TYR A 44 -4.07 9.05 -14.16
C TYR A 44 -2.71 8.36 -14.15
N ALA A 45 -2.26 7.85 -15.30
CA ALA A 45 -0.93 7.24 -15.41
C ALA A 45 0.18 8.25 -15.09
N SER A 46 0.08 9.49 -15.58
CA SER A 46 1.05 10.55 -15.28
C SER A 46 1.07 10.94 -13.81
N VAL A 47 -0.08 11.00 -13.15
CA VAL A 47 -0.18 11.26 -11.71
C VAL A 47 0.53 10.17 -10.92
N ILE A 48 0.30 8.89 -11.23
CA ILE A 48 0.93 7.76 -10.54
C ILE A 48 2.45 7.78 -10.73
N ILE A 49 2.93 7.99 -11.97
CA ILE A 49 4.39 8.11 -12.24
C ILE A 49 4.99 9.29 -11.46
N THR A 50 4.27 10.40 -11.38
CA THR A 50 4.71 11.57 -10.61
C THR A 50 4.83 11.24 -9.13
N ILE A 51 3.86 10.54 -8.55
CA ILE A 51 3.89 10.09 -7.15
C ILE A 51 5.09 9.15 -6.91
N ILE A 52 5.33 8.17 -7.80
CA ILE A 52 6.47 7.27 -7.72
C ILE A 52 7.79 8.06 -7.77
N THR A 53 7.89 9.02 -8.69
CA THR A 53 9.10 9.85 -8.87
C THR A 53 9.37 10.73 -7.64
N ILE A 54 8.33 11.37 -7.09
CA ILE A 54 8.45 12.18 -5.87
C ILE A 54 8.86 11.30 -4.68
N SER A 55 8.26 10.13 -4.56
CA SER A 55 8.59 9.14 -3.51
C SER A 55 10.05 8.70 -3.63
N TRP A 56 10.50 8.36 -4.83
CA TRP A 56 11.90 8.05 -5.11
C TRP A 56 12.82 9.20 -4.70
N TYR A 57 12.55 10.43 -5.14
CA TYR A 57 13.37 11.60 -4.82
C TYR A 57 13.46 11.86 -3.31
N LYS A 58 12.35 11.72 -2.58
CA LYS A 58 12.27 11.97 -1.14
C LYS A 58 12.88 10.85 -0.29
N PHE A 59 12.75 9.59 -0.70
CA PHE A 59 13.07 8.44 0.15
C PHE A 59 14.37 7.71 -0.21
N ARG A 60 14.95 7.94 -1.40
CA ARG A 60 16.19 7.28 -1.81
C ARG A 60 17.36 7.45 -0.83
N TYR A 61 17.38 8.54 -0.08
CA TYR A 61 18.43 8.85 0.89
C TYR A 61 18.25 8.14 2.23
N LEU A 62 17.09 7.52 2.47
CA LEU A 62 16.82 6.84 3.73
C LEU A 62 17.62 5.55 3.89
N ASN A 63 18.25 5.08 2.80
CA ASN A 63 19.01 3.83 2.79
C ASN A 63 18.21 2.68 3.41
N VAL A 64 17.01 2.46 2.87
CA VAL A 64 16.06 1.46 3.37
C VAL A 64 16.62 0.06 3.14
N LYS A 65 16.52 -0.81 4.15
CA LYS A 65 16.96 -2.21 4.03
C LYS A 65 16.18 -2.91 2.91
N ALA A 66 16.86 -3.75 2.13
CA ALA A 66 16.24 -4.49 1.03
C ALA A 66 15.06 -5.36 1.48
N SER A 67 15.12 -5.92 2.70
CA SER A 67 14.00 -6.69 3.28
C SER A 67 12.71 -5.86 3.45
N LEU A 68 12.82 -4.57 3.77
CA LEU A 68 11.66 -3.68 3.86
C LEU A 68 11.10 -3.36 2.47
N LEU A 69 11.96 -3.20 1.48
CA LEU A 69 11.52 -3.00 0.09
C LEU A 69 10.78 -4.22 -0.45
N ILE A 70 11.23 -5.43 -0.10
CA ILE A 70 10.53 -6.68 -0.42
C ILE A 70 9.14 -6.72 0.23
N LEU A 71 9.02 -6.30 1.49
CA LEU A 71 7.72 -6.23 2.17
C LEU A 71 6.76 -5.26 1.46
N ILE A 72 7.26 -4.08 1.06
CA ILE A 72 6.47 -3.12 0.28
C ILE A 72 6.02 -3.76 -1.03
N GLU A 73 6.92 -4.44 -1.73
CA GLU A 73 6.62 -5.11 -2.99
C GLU A 73 5.54 -6.18 -2.83
N ILE A 74 5.58 -6.97 -1.76
CA ILE A 74 4.52 -7.93 -1.44
C ILE A 74 3.17 -7.23 -1.30
N GLY A 75 3.10 -6.11 -0.58
CA GLY A 75 1.87 -5.33 -0.43
C GLY A 75 1.35 -4.80 -1.76
N ILE A 76 2.23 -4.25 -2.59
CA ILE A 76 1.91 -3.77 -3.94
C ILE A 76 1.37 -4.92 -4.81
N LEU A 77 2.08 -6.05 -4.84
CA LEU A 77 1.68 -7.21 -5.65
C LEU A 77 0.37 -7.83 -5.17
N MET A 78 0.09 -7.86 -3.87
CA MET A 78 -1.20 -8.29 -3.34
C MET A 78 -2.33 -7.37 -3.81
N HIS A 79 -2.11 -6.06 -3.78
CA HIS A 79 -3.08 -5.09 -4.28
C HIS A 79 -3.34 -5.28 -5.77
N PHE A 80 -2.29 -5.40 -6.57
CA PHE A 80 -2.43 -5.65 -8.01
C PHE A 80 -3.11 -6.98 -8.31
N SER A 81 -2.71 -8.07 -7.64
CA SER A 81 -3.35 -9.38 -7.87
C SER A 81 -4.83 -9.33 -7.55
N GLY A 82 -5.23 -8.67 -6.46
CA GLY A 82 -6.63 -8.46 -6.10
C GLY A 82 -7.44 -7.79 -7.21
N ALA A 83 -6.84 -6.78 -7.85
CA ALA A 83 -7.51 -6.00 -8.89
C ALA A 83 -7.57 -6.71 -10.26
N PHE A 84 -6.58 -7.56 -10.59
CA PHE A 84 -6.38 -8.07 -11.96
C PHE A 84 -6.56 -9.56 -12.12
N VAL A 85 -6.32 -10.37 -11.09
CA VAL A 85 -6.57 -11.80 -11.17
C VAL A 85 -8.06 -12.03 -11.12
N GLU A 86 -8.58 -12.80 -12.07
CA GLU A 86 -9.96 -13.24 -12.11
C GLU A 86 -10.07 -14.68 -11.58
N VAL A 87 -11.02 -14.90 -10.70
CA VAL A 87 -11.36 -16.21 -10.14
C VAL A 87 -12.86 -16.38 -10.33
N ASP A 88 -13.27 -17.44 -11.00
CA ASP A 88 -14.67 -17.75 -11.30
C ASP A 88 -15.45 -16.59 -11.95
N GLY A 89 -14.80 -15.82 -12.83
CA GLY A 89 -15.39 -14.69 -13.54
C GLY A 89 -15.55 -13.41 -12.71
N HIS A 90 -14.97 -13.38 -11.51
CA HIS A 90 -14.94 -12.20 -10.63
C HIS A 90 -13.49 -11.81 -10.32
N ARG A 91 -13.28 -10.54 -9.95
CA ARG A 91 -11.96 -10.09 -9.48
C ARG A 91 -11.59 -10.86 -8.21
N LEU A 92 -10.31 -11.16 -8.01
CA LEU A 92 -9.82 -11.78 -6.79
C LEU A 92 -10.21 -10.96 -5.54
N TYR A 93 -10.29 -9.63 -5.63
CA TYR A 93 -10.81 -8.77 -4.56
C TYR A 93 -12.18 -9.18 -4.06
N ASP A 94 -13.06 -9.62 -4.96
CA ASP A 94 -14.44 -10.00 -4.65
C ASP A 94 -14.54 -11.45 -4.18
N SER A 95 -13.48 -12.26 -4.38
CA SER A 95 -13.42 -13.65 -3.94
C SER A 95 -13.37 -13.76 -2.42
N ARG A 96 -14.01 -14.79 -1.86
CA ARG A 96 -14.07 -15.02 -0.41
C ARG A 96 -13.21 -16.20 0.00
N PHE A 97 -12.41 -16.00 1.05
CA PHE A 97 -11.67 -17.01 1.75
C PHE A 97 -12.14 -17.03 3.21
N PHE A 98 -12.67 -18.15 3.69
CA PHE A 98 -13.27 -18.25 5.03
C PHE A 98 -14.34 -17.17 5.29
N ASP A 99 -15.22 -16.94 4.32
CA ASP A 99 -16.27 -15.89 4.30
C ASP A 99 -15.76 -14.44 4.36
N ILE A 100 -14.45 -14.22 4.35
CA ILE A 100 -13.84 -12.89 4.29
C ILE A 100 -13.40 -12.60 2.86
N ARG A 101 -13.75 -11.43 2.33
CA ARG A 101 -13.31 -11.01 1.00
C ARG A 101 -11.79 -10.80 0.97
N PHE A 102 -11.16 -11.11 -0.16
CA PHE A 102 -9.71 -10.97 -0.34
C PHE A 102 -9.23 -9.53 -0.14
N ASP A 103 -10.03 -8.53 -0.49
CA ASP A 103 -9.70 -7.13 -0.27
C ASP A 103 -9.39 -6.81 1.21
N LYS A 104 -10.07 -7.46 2.17
CA LYS A 104 -9.81 -7.29 3.61
C LYS A 104 -8.44 -7.81 4.02
N PHE A 105 -7.97 -8.89 3.42
CA PHE A 105 -6.60 -9.37 3.61
C PHE A 105 -5.58 -8.40 3.04
N VAL A 106 -5.88 -7.79 1.89
CA VAL A 106 -5.02 -6.77 1.29
C VAL A 106 -4.89 -5.55 2.20
N HIS A 107 -6.01 -5.03 2.73
CA HIS A 107 -6.01 -3.92 3.67
C HIS A 107 -5.24 -4.26 4.95
N PHE A 108 -5.48 -5.43 5.54
CA PHE A 108 -4.77 -5.90 6.74
C PHE A 108 -3.25 -5.95 6.50
N ILE A 109 -2.80 -6.62 5.44
CA ILE A 109 -1.37 -6.79 5.15
C ILE A 109 -0.71 -5.46 4.82
N ASN A 110 -1.36 -4.60 4.03
CA ASN A 110 -0.79 -3.29 3.70
C ASN A 110 -0.68 -2.37 4.93
N ALA A 111 -1.67 -2.36 5.82
CA ALA A 111 -1.59 -1.61 7.07
C ALA A 111 -0.53 -2.17 8.03
N PHE A 112 -0.37 -3.51 8.09
CA PHE A 112 0.72 -4.16 8.82
C PHE A 112 2.09 -3.70 8.30
N ILE A 113 2.30 -3.76 6.98
CA ILE A 113 3.56 -3.35 6.34
C ILE A 113 3.82 -1.86 6.56
N ALA A 114 2.81 -1.01 6.36
CA ALA A 114 2.91 0.44 6.57
C ALA A 114 3.30 0.78 8.01
N SER A 115 2.73 0.11 9.00
CA SER A 115 3.08 0.30 10.42
C SER A 115 4.51 -0.11 10.70
N TYR A 116 4.94 -1.26 10.20
CA TYR A 116 6.30 -1.75 10.40
C TYR A 116 7.35 -0.81 9.77
N ILE A 117 7.08 -0.31 8.58
CA ILE A 117 7.94 0.67 7.90
C ILE A 117 7.97 2.00 8.66
N THR A 118 6.82 2.46 9.16
CA THR A 118 6.74 3.71 9.92
C THR A 118 7.53 3.61 11.24
N ILE A 119 7.45 2.47 11.95
CA ILE A 119 8.31 2.20 13.12
C ILE A 119 9.77 2.29 12.72
N TYR A 120 10.19 1.60 11.66
CA TYR A 120 11.57 1.63 11.19
C TYR A 120 12.06 3.05 10.87
N ILE A 121 11.24 3.84 10.16
CA ILE A 121 11.57 5.22 9.80
C ILE A 121 11.70 6.08 11.06
N PHE A 122 10.80 5.97 12.03
CA PHE A 122 10.82 6.75 13.26
C PHE A 122 12.07 6.45 14.07
N LEU A 123 12.40 5.18 14.28
CA LEU A 123 13.61 4.78 14.97
C LEU A 123 14.87 5.30 14.26
N LYS A 124 14.92 5.18 12.94
CA LYS A 124 16.04 5.69 12.13
C LYS A 124 16.19 7.21 12.18
N ARG A 125 15.10 7.92 12.44
CA ARG A 125 15.06 9.38 12.64
C ARG A 125 15.37 9.81 14.07
N GLY A 126 15.67 8.86 14.97
CA GLY A 126 16.02 9.13 16.37
C GLY A 126 14.82 9.35 17.29
N PHE A 127 13.61 8.97 16.88
CA PHE A 127 12.49 8.96 17.79
C PHE A 127 12.71 7.93 18.90
N GLU A 128 12.38 8.29 20.13
CA GLU A 128 12.47 7.38 21.26
C GLU A 128 11.57 6.16 21.08
N ASN A 129 12.11 4.97 21.33
CA ASN A 129 11.38 3.73 21.28
C ASN A 129 10.42 3.61 22.47
N SER A 130 9.27 4.22 22.38
CA SER A 130 8.27 4.33 23.44
C SER A 130 6.90 3.85 22.99
N ARG A 131 6.05 3.50 23.94
CA ARG A 131 4.64 3.17 23.67
C ARG A 131 3.88 4.35 23.03
N PHE A 132 4.29 5.57 23.36
CA PHE A 132 3.71 6.76 22.75
C PHE A 132 4.06 6.82 21.25
N MET A 133 5.32 6.55 20.88
CA MET A 133 5.70 6.44 19.46
C MET A 133 4.86 5.37 18.74
N LEU A 134 4.66 4.21 19.35
CA LEU A 134 3.84 3.14 18.76
C LEU A 134 2.36 3.56 18.59
N LEU A 135 1.81 4.31 19.54
CA LEU A 135 0.48 4.89 19.40
C LEU A 135 0.42 5.88 18.23
N VAL A 136 1.43 6.74 18.09
CA VAL A 136 1.51 7.68 16.96
C VAL A 136 1.59 6.93 15.62
N VAL A 137 2.36 5.83 15.55
CA VAL A 137 2.42 4.98 14.36
C VAL A 137 1.04 4.41 14.03
N LEU A 138 0.37 3.82 15.01
CA LEU A 138 -0.98 3.26 14.83
C LEU A 138 -1.94 4.31 14.28
N MET A 139 -2.00 5.48 14.92
CA MET A 139 -2.90 6.57 14.50
C MET A 139 -2.53 7.13 13.12
N SER A 140 -1.23 7.21 12.78
CA SER A 140 -0.79 7.69 11.48
C SER A 140 -1.21 6.75 10.35
N VAL A 141 -1.04 5.44 10.53
CA VAL A 141 -1.43 4.44 9.52
C VAL A 141 -2.94 4.39 9.36
N LEU A 142 -3.71 4.48 10.46
CA LEU A 142 -5.17 4.59 10.41
C LEU A 142 -5.62 5.88 9.70
N GLY A 143 -4.95 7.00 9.97
CA GLY A 143 -5.23 8.26 9.28
C GLY A 143 -4.99 8.16 7.77
N LEU A 144 -3.90 7.51 7.35
CA LEU A 144 -3.62 7.25 5.92
C LEU A 144 -4.69 6.33 5.30
N GLY A 145 -5.08 5.25 5.99
CA GLY A 145 -6.18 4.40 5.56
C GLY A 145 -7.48 5.18 5.41
N GLY A 146 -7.82 6.03 6.39
CA GLY A 146 -8.99 6.90 6.33
C GLY A 146 -8.95 7.89 5.16
N VAL A 147 -7.78 8.41 4.79
CA VAL A 147 -7.62 9.26 3.59
C VAL A 147 -7.94 8.47 2.32
N VAL A 148 -7.51 7.21 2.22
CA VAL A 148 -7.84 6.36 1.07
C VAL A 148 -9.36 6.18 0.96
N GLU A 149 -10.04 5.86 2.05
CA GLU A 149 -11.50 5.70 2.06
C GLU A 149 -12.24 6.99 1.67
N VAL A 150 -11.73 8.16 2.11
CA VAL A 150 -12.28 9.46 1.69
C VAL A 150 -12.09 9.68 0.18
N LEU A 151 -10.93 9.31 -0.37
CA LEU A 151 -10.69 9.41 -1.81
C LEU A 151 -11.61 8.47 -2.60
N GLU A 152 -11.81 7.24 -2.12
CA GLU A 152 -12.75 6.29 -2.70
C GLU A 152 -14.18 6.83 -2.65
N PHE A 153 -14.60 7.43 -1.54
CA PHE A 153 -15.89 8.08 -1.44
C PHE A 153 -16.04 9.22 -2.46
N ILE A 154 -15.02 10.06 -2.66
CA ILE A 154 -15.05 11.11 -3.70
C ILE A 154 -15.21 10.48 -5.08
N VAL A 155 -14.54 9.35 -5.36
CA VAL A 155 -14.71 8.61 -6.62
C VAL A 155 -16.17 8.15 -6.80
N THR A 156 -16.85 7.69 -5.73
CA THR A 156 -18.27 7.29 -5.83
C THR A 156 -19.18 8.45 -6.18
N LEU A 157 -18.82 9.69 -5.81
CA LEU A 157 -19.60 10.90 -6.10
C LEU A 157 -19.36 11.44 -7.52
N THR A 158 -18.21 11.13 -8.12
CA THR A 158 -17.73 11.78 -9.35
C THR A 158 -17.66 10.85 -10.55
N VAL A 159 -17.61 9.54 -10.32
CA VAL A 159 -17.43 8.52 -11.36
C VAL A 159 -18.58 7.51 -11.32
N GLU A 160 -19.38 7.47 -12.37
CA GLU A 160 -20.38 6.43 -12.55
C GLU A 160 -19.71 5.07 -12.78
N HIS A 161 -20.29 3.99 -12.25
CA HIS A 161 -19.76 2.62 -12.37
C HIS A 161 -18.31 2.46 -11.92
N ASN A 162 -17.97 3.03 -10.76
CA ASN A 162 -16.59 3.11 -10.25
C ASN A 162 -16.06 1.80 -9.62
N GLY A 163 -16.91 0.87 -9.25
CA GLY A 163 -16.53 -0.39 -8.60
C GLY A 163 -16.09 -0.26 -7.14
N VAL A 164 -16.24 0.92 -6.54
CA VAL A 164 -16.02 1.14 -5.09
C VAL A 164 -17.19 0.53 -4.32
N GLY A 165 -16.91 -0.05 -3.16
CA GLY A 165 -17.90 -0.70 -2.32
C GLY A 165 -18.86 0.27 -1.62
N ALA A 166 -19.95 -0.27 -1.06
CA ALA A 166 -20.87 0.48 -0.22
C ALA A 166 -20.26 0.78 1.16
N TYR A 167 -20.93 1.61 1.96
CA TYR A 167 -20.50 2.04 3.30
C TYR A 167 -19.99 0.88 4.17
N ASN A 168 -20.69 -0.25 4.23
CA ASN A 168 -20.26 -1.41 5.02
C ASN A 168 -18.92 -1.97 4.53
N ASN A 169 -18.65 -1.93 3.23
CA ASN A 169 -17.36 -2.33 2.69
C ASN A 169 -16.24 -1.44 3.22
N ASN A 170 -16.40 -0.13 3.12
CA ASN A 170 -15.40 0.85 3.58
C ASN A 170 -15.14 0.74 5.10
N MET A 171 -16.20 0.47 5.90
CA MET A 171 -16.02 0.24 7.34
C MET A 171 -15.24 -1.06 7.64
N LEU A 172 -15.43 -2.11 6.84
CA LEU A 172 -14.64 -3.34 6.96
C LEU A 172 -13.19 -3.14 6.51
N ASP A 173 -12.94 -2.28 5.51
CA ASP A 173 -11.59 -1.91 5.08
C ASP A 173 -10.85 -1.16 6.17
N LEU A 174 -11.49 -0.16 6.78
CA LEU A 174 -10.94 0.54 7.95
C LEU A 174 -10.70 -0.40 9.14
N SER A 175 -11.59 -1.35 9.39
CA SER A 175 -11.43 -2.34 10.45
C SER A 175 -10.24 -3.26 10.16
N SER A 176 -10.06 -3.68 8.91
CA SER A 176 -8.92 -4.50 8.47
C SER A 176 -7.61 -3.72 8.58
N ASN A 177 -7.60 -2.45 8.20
CA ASN A 177 -6.47 -1.55 8.40
C ASN A 177 -6.10 -1.42 9.88
N PHE A 178 -7.12 -1.24 10.75
CA PHE A 178 -6.90 -1.17 12.21
C PHE A 178 -6.26 -2.45 12.75
N LEU A 179 -6.83 -3.60 12.41
CA LEU A 179 -6.32 -4.90 12.88
C LEU A 179 -4.89 -5.16 12.38
N GLY A 180 -4.60 -4.85 11.11
CA GLY A 180 -3.25 -4.99 10.55
C GLY A 180 -2.23 -4.09 11.24
N ALA A 181 -2.57 -2.82 11.43
CA ALA A 181 -1.71 -1.86 12.12
C ALA A 181 -1.50 -2.22 13.59
N LEU A 182 -2.56 -2.60 14.30
CA LEU A 182 -2.49 -3.04 15.69
C LEU A 182 -1.62 -4.28 15.82
N PHE A 183 -1.80 -5.27 14.95
CA PHE A 183 -1.00 -6.50 14.97
C PHE A 183 0.49 -6.20 14.76
N ALA A 184 0.84 -5.29 13.84
CA ALA A 184 2.23 -4.86 13.63
C ALA A 184 2.84 -4.22 14.88
N VAL A 185 2.11 -3.31 15.52
CA VAL A 185 2.53 -2.61 16.75
C VAL A 185 2.73 -3.59 17.89
N LEU A 186 1.79 -4.52 18.09
CA LEU A 186 1.90 -5.55 19.13
C LEU A 186 3.06 -6.52 18.85
N LEU A 187 3.21 -6.97 17.62
CA LEU A 187 4.32 -7.85 17.23
C LEU A 187 5.67 -7.16 17.48
N TYR A 188 5.78 -5.87 17.15
CA TYR A 188 6.98 -5.11 17.42
C TYR A 188 7.24 -4.98 18.92
N GLU A 189 6.27 -4.55 19.70
CA GLU A 189 6.44 -4.32 21.15
C GLU A 189 6.84 -5.61 21.91
N TYR A 190 6.22 -6.75 21.57
CA TYR A 190 6.40 -7.98 22.35
C TYR A 190 7.51 -8.91 21.81
N LEU A 191 7.80 -8.89 20.52
CA LEU A 191 8.74 -9.86 19.92
C LEU A 191 9.99 -9.20 19.32
N LEU A 192 9.85 -8.09 18.62
CA LEU A 192 10.93 -7.53 17.82
C LEU A 192 11.77 -6.47 18.58
N LYS A 193 11.18 -5.82 19.57
CA LYS A 193 11.85 -4.77 20.33
C LYS A 193 13.15 -5.24 20.98
N SER A 194 13.13 -6.40 21.63
CA SER A 194 14.30 -6.98 22.27
C SER A 194 15.37 -7.41 21.25
N TYR A 195 14.95 -7.90 20.09
CA TYR A 195 15.86 -8.37 19.05
C TYR A 195 16.60 -7.20 18.36
N ILE A 196 15.89 -6.13 18.05
CA ILE A 196 16.46 -4.93 17.44
C ILE A 196 17.43 -4.23 18.39
N PHE A 197 17.14 -4.22 19.68
CA PHE A 197 18.01 -3.62 20.71
C PHE A 197 19.34 -4.37 20.87
N GLN A 198 19.36 -5.68 20.67
CA GLN A 198 20.57 -6.50 20.70
C GLN A 198 21.48 -6.27 19.49
N GLU A 199 20.91 -6.08 18.29
CA GLU A 199 21.69 -5.77 17.08
C GLU A 199 22.38 -4.40 17.14
N GLU A 200 21.77 -3.42 17.82
CA GLU A 200 22.35 -2.07 17.96
C GLU A 200 23.50 -2.00 18.99
N GLN A 201 23.51 -2.89 19.98
CA GLN A 201 24.60 -2.97 20.97
C GLN A 201 25.85 -3.71 20.45
N GLN A 202 25.71 -4.43 19.34
CA GLN A 202 26.83 -5.18 18.72
C GLN A 202 27.55 -4.42 17.60
N LYS A 203 27.12 -3.20 17.30
CA LYS A 203 27.75 -2.29 16.31
C LYS A 203 28.48 -1.13 16.97
#